data_707e7d0b581f66371259f869aa21ded4
#
_entry.id   707e7d0b581f66371259f869aa21ded4
#
_cell.length_a   1.000
_cell.length_b   1.000
_cell.length_c   1.000
_cell.angle_alpha   90.00
_cell.angle_beta   90.00
_cell.angle_gamma   90.00
#
_symmetry.space_group_name_H-M   'P 1'
#
loop_
_entity.id
_entity.type
_entity.pdbx_description
1 polymer ?
#
loop_
_entity_poly.entity_id
_entity_poly.type
_entity_poly.pdbx_seq_one_letter_code
_entity_poly.pdbx_strand_id
1 'polypeptide(L)'
;MWFVNVIWSIPTLLMVIAITLALGKGFWQVFVAVGLTMWVEVARIVRGQVMAIRELEYVEASKVLAYSPFRIITKHILPNVIGPVIVISAANFAAAILIEAGLSFLGIGAQPPIPSWGSIIKDHYSYIIMDKAYLAVIPGLVIMTLVLAFMLLANGLRDAFDVRH
;
A
#
# COMPACT_ATOMS: atom_id res chain seq x y z
N MET A 1 -12.72 15.93 3.99
CA MET A 1 -11.85 15.82 2.80
C MET A 1 -10.65 16.77 2.77
N TRP A 2 -10.75 17.94 3.33
CA TRP A 2 -9.61 18.84 3.43
C TRP A 2 -8.36 18.17 4.04
N PHE A 3 -8.51 17.49 5.17
CA PHE A 3 -7.42 16.76 5.84
C PHE A 3 -6.74 15.69 4.94
N VAL A 4 -7.54 14.88 4.23
CA VAL A 4 -7.02 13.86 3.30
C VAL A 4 -6.22 14.50 2.16
N ASN A 5 -6.70 15.64 1.63
CA ASN A 5 -6.01 16.36 0.57
C ASN A 5 -4.70 17.00 1.04
N VAL A 6 -4.66 17.53 2.28
CA VAL A 6 -3.43 18.08 2.87
C VAL A 6 -2.37 16.98 3.01
N ILE A 7 -2.74 15.83 3.56
CA ILE A 7 -1.80 14.71 3.71
C ILE A 7 -1.32 14.21 2.33
N TRP A 8 -2.23 14.11 1.37
CA TRP A 8 -1.91 13.62 0.02
C TRP A 8 -1.02 14.56 -0.79
N SER A 9 -0.99 15.87 -0.46
CA SER A 9 -0.09 16.84 -1.11
C SER A 9 1.39 16.64 -0.75
N ILE A 10 1.66 15.88 0.32
CA ILE A 10 3.02 15.57 0.77
C ILE A 10 3.46 14.26 0.09
N PRO A 11 4.64 14.20 -0.56
CA PRO A 11 5.15 12.95 -1.11
C PRO A 11 5.23 11.87 -0.04
N THR A 12 4.58 10.71 -0.30
CA THR A 12 4.45 9.61 0.66
C THR A 12 5.79 9.20 1.27
N LEU A 13 6.84 9.07 0.44
CA LEU A 13 8.17 8.68 0.91
C LEU A 13 8.75 9.68 1.93
N LEU A 14 8.61 10.98 1.66
CA LEU A 14 9.09 12.03 2.59
C LEU A 14 8.34 11.97 3.92
N MET A 15 7.04 11.74 3.87
CA MET A 15 6.22 11.62 5.07
C MET A 15 6.57 10.38 5.89
N VAL A 16 6.81 9.23 5.23
CA VAL A 16 7.27 8.01 5.90
C VAL A 16 8.63 8.23 6.55
N ILE A 17 9.57 8.87 5.86
CA ILE A 17 10.89 9.21 6.43
C ILE A 17 10.74 10.11 7.67
N ALA A 18 9.95 11.19 7.56
CA ALA A 18 9.75 12.12 8.67
C ALA A 18 9.14 11.44 9.90
N ILE A 19 8.10 10.62 9.71
CA ILE A 19 7.45 9.89 10.81
C ILE A 19 8.41 8.86 11.40
N THR A 20 9.13 8.10 10.57
CA THR A 20 10.10 7.10 11.04
C THR A 20 11.20 7.74 11.87
N LEU A 21 11.73 8.89 11.43
CA LEU A 21 12.76 9.62 12.19
C LEU A 21 12.22 10.21 13.49
N ALA A 22 10.98 10.69 13.50
CA ALA A 22 10.33 11.22 14.70
C ALA A 22 10.05 10.14 15.76
N LEU A 23 9.71 8.92 15.32
CA LEU A 23 9.48 7.77 16.21
C LEU A 23 10.78 7.07 16.65
N GLY A 24 11.91 7.42 16.05
CA GLY A 24 13.18 6.71 16.16
C GLY A 24 13.36 5.69 15.04
N LYS A 25 14.64 5.37 14.70
CA LYS A 25 14.97 4.40 13.65
C LYS A 25 14.59 2.99 14.09
N GLY A 26 14.01 2.19 13.20
CA GLY A 26 13.73 0.79 13.49
C GLY A 26 12.66 0.17 12.61
N PHE A 27 12.55 -1.13 12.69
CA PHE A 27 11.62 -1.95 11.93
C PHE A 27 10.15 -1.55 12.18
N TRP A 28 9.72 -1.54 13.43
CA TRP A 28 8.33 -1.21 13.79
C TRP A 28 7.94 0.21 13.45
N GLN A 29 8.86 1.15 13.56
CA GLN A 29 8.64 2.55 13.25
C GLN A 29 8.33 2.76 11.77
N VAL A 30 9.00 2.02 10.88
CA VAL A 30 8.71 2.02 9.45
C VAL A 30 7.29 1.51 9.18
N PHE A 31 6.88 0.38 9.79
CA PHE A 31 5.52 -0.15 9.59
C PHE A 31 4.43 0.82 10.07
N VAL A 32 4.64 1.45 11.23
CA VAL A 32 3.71 2.48 11.73
C VAL A 32 3.66 3.67 10.77
N ALA A 33 4.82 4.15 10.31
CA ALA A 33 4.89 5.26 9.37
C ALA A 33 4.20 4.96 8.04
N VAL A 34 4.44 3.77 7.46
CA VAL A 34 3.79 3.30 6.23
C VAL A 34 2.28 3.21 6.43
N GLY A 35 1.81 2.60 7.52
CA GLY A 35 0.37 2.49 7.83
C GLY A 35 -0.30 3.86 7.99
N LEU A 36 0.37 4.81 8.66
CA LEU A 36 -0.12 6.18 8.86
C LEU A 36 -0.15 7.03 7.59
N THR A 37 0.55 6.63 6.54
CA THR A 37 0.62 7.39 5.28
C THR A 37 -0.22 6.76 4.18
N MET A 38 -0.19 5.44 4.00
CA MET A 38 -0.80 4.77 2.84
C MET A 38 -2.33 4.64 2.93
N TRP A 39 -2.94 4.78 4.12
CA TRP A 39 -4.40 4.75 4.26
C TRP A 39 -5.12 5.83 3.45
N VAL A 40 -4.45 6.97 3.19
CA VAL A 40 -5.01 8.11 2.46
C VAL A 40 -5.38 7.72 1.03
N GLU A 41 -4.54 6.93 0.37
CA GLU A 41 -4.78 6.43 -0.98
C GLU A 41 -6.01 5.52 -1.02
N VAL A 42 -6.10 4.58 -0.08
CA VAL A 42 -7.26 3.69 0.07
C VAL A 42 -8.53 4.50 0.33
N ALA A 43 -8.47 5.49 1.23
CA ALA A 43 -9.62 6.34 1.56
C ALA A 43 -10.14 7.12 0.34
N ARG A 44 -9.26 7.58 -0.54
CA ARG A 44 -9.65 8.27 -1.78
C ARG A 44 -10.32 7.34 -2.78
N ILE A 45 -9.79 6.14 -2.96
CA ILE A 45 -10.37 5.13 -3.86
C ILE A 45 -11.75 4.71 -3.34
N VAL A 46 -11.85 4.37 -2.05
CA VAL A 46 -13.13 4.04 -1.41
C VAL A 46 -14.16 5.15 -1.62
N ARG A 47 -13.77 6.40 -1.40
CA ARG A 47 -14.68 7.53 -1.63
C ARG A 47 -15.13 7.62 -3.08
N GLY A 48 -14.20 7.54 -4.04
CA GLY A 48 -14.54 7.60 -5.47
C GLY A 48 -15.56 6.50 -5.84
N GLN A 49 -15.32 5.28 -5.39
CA GLN A 49 -16.23 4.15 -5.59
C GLN A 49 -17.60 4.38 -4.95
N VAL A 50 -17.62 4.81 -3.69
CA VAL A 50 -18.89 5.11 -2.99
C VAL A 50 -19.69 6.21 -3.68
N MET A 51 -19.02 7.25 -4.19
CA MET A 51 -19.72 8.33 -4.91
C MET A 51 -20.32 7.81 -6.23
N ALA A 52 -19.61 6.98 -6.98
CA ALA A 52 -20.12 6.40 -8.21
C ALA A 52 -21.30 5.44 -7.94
N ILE A 53 -21.14 4.54 -6.97
CA ILE A 53 -22.17 3.53 -6.63
C ILE A 53 -23.44 4.19 -6.08
N ARG A 54 -23.33 5.27 -5.33
CA ARG A 54 -24.47 6.01 -4.75
C ARG A 54 -25.47 6.54 -5.79
N GLU A 55 -25.00 6.79 -7.03
CA GLU A 55 -25.79 7.36 -8.13
C GLU A 55 -26.40 6.27 -9.00
N LEU A 56 -26.16 4.98 -8.70
CA LEU A 56 -26.75 3.88 -9.47
C LEU A 56 -28.22 3.68 -9.11
N GLU A 57 -29.03 3.34 -10.12
CA GLU A 57 -30.50 3.23 -10.03
C GLU A 57 -30.98 2.31 -8.91
N TYR A 58 -30.31 1.18 -8.67
CA TYR A 58 -30.70 0.24 -7.62
C TYR A 58 -30.47 0.79 -6.21
N VAL A 59 -29.50 1.71 -6.03
CA VAL A 59 -29.28 2.40 -4.77
C VAL A 59 -30.35 3.48 -4.57
N GLU A 60 -30.70 4.19 -5.63
CA GLU A 60 -31.80 5.17 -5.59
C GLU A 60 -33.14 4.50 -5.32
N ALA A 61 -33.45 3.40 -5.99
CA ALA A 61 -34.64 2.60 -5.70
C ALA A 61 -34.70 2.15 -4.22
N SER A 62 -33.56 1.78 -3.63
CA SER A 62 -33.47 1.43 -2.20
C SER A 62 -33.83 2.59 -1.28
N LYS A 63 -33.53 3.84 -1.66
CA LYS A 63 -33.92 5.05 -0.91
C LYS A 63 -35.42 5.29 -1.02
N VAL A 64 -36.00 5.13 -2.21
CA VAL A 64 -37.46 5.25 -2.42
C VAL A 64 -38.23 4.21 -1.61
N LEU A 65 -37.69 3.00 -1.46
CA LEU A 65 -38.23 1.94 -0.60
C LEU A 65 -38.02 2.18 0.90
N ALA A 66 -37.55 3.38 1.28
CA ALA A 66 -37.29 3.79 2.66
C ALA A 66 -36.36 2.83 3.45
N TYR A 67 -35.37 2.19 2.77
CA TYR A 67 -34.38 1.39 3.47
C TYR A 67 -33.51 2.28 4.35
N SER A 68 -33.15 1.77 5.53
CA SER A 68 -32.26 2.50 6.43
C SER A 68 -30.89 2.73 5.79
N PRO A 69 -30.20 3.86 6.08
CA PRO A 69 -28.85 4.13 5.55
C PRO A 69 -27.86 3.00 5.86
N PHE A 70 -27.95 2.39 7.04
CA PHE A 70 -27.11 1.26 7.42
C PHE A 70 -27.31 0.05 6.48
N ARG A 71 -28.57 -0.26 6.15
CA ARG A 71 -28.89 -1.35 5.21
C ARG A 71 -28.37 -1.05 3.80
N ILE A 72 -28.51 0.19 3.33
CA ILE A 72 -28.01 0.60 2.02
C ILE A 72 -26.48 0.45 1.97
N ILE A 73 -25.77 0.93 3.00
CA ILE A 73 -24.32 0.82 3.07
C ILE A 73 -23.87 -0.64 3.07
N THR A 74 -24.43 -1.47 3.95
CA THR A 74 -23.95 -2.85 4.17
C THR A 74 -24.38 -3.82 3.09
N LYS A 75 -25.53 -3.62 2.47
CA LYS A 75 -26.10 -4.54 1.47
C LYS A 75 -25.83 -4.13 0.02
N HIS A 76 -25.69 -2.83 -0.23
CA HIS A 76 -25.64 -2.31 -1.62
C HIS A 76 -24.31 -1.61 -1.95
N ILE A 77 -23.70 -0.88 -1.00
CA ILE A 77 -22.48 -0.11 -1.27
C ILE A 77 -21.23 -0.94 -0.92
N LEU A 78 -21.12 -1.39 0.33
CA LEU A 78 -19.91 -2.06 0.85
C LEU A 78 -19.48 -3.28 0.02
N PRO A 79 -20.37 -4.21 -0.38
CA PRO A 79 -19.96 -5.38 -1.16
C PRO A 79 -19.33 -5.01 -2.51
N ASN A 80 -19.78 -3.91 -3.13
CA ASN A 80 -19.25 -3.43 -4.40
C ASN A 80 -17.93 -2.64 -4.25
N VAL A 81 -17.63 -2.11 -3.06
CA VAL A 81 -16.37 -1.39 -2.77
C VAL A 81 -15.25 -2.33 -2.34
N ILE A 82 -15.57 -3.50 -1.77
CA ILE A 82 -14.57 -4.45 -1.26
C ILE A 82 -13.59 -4.89 -2.35
N GLY A 83 -14.06 -5.20 -3.56
CA GLY A 83 -13.21 -5.60 -4.68
C GLY A 83 -12.08 -4.59 -4.97
N PRO A 84 -12.39 -3.34 -5.31
CA PRO A 84 -11.38 -2.28 -5.46
C PRO A 84 -10.47 -2.09 -4.26
N VAL A 85 -10.97 -2.25 -3.02
CA VAL A 85 -10.14 -2.14 -1.80
C VAL A 85 -9.13 -3.27 -1.72
N ILE A 86 -9.50 -4.50 -2.04
CA ILE A 86 -8.58 -5.64 -2.04
C ILE A 86 -7.49 -5.45 -3.10
N VAL A 87 -7.86 -4.98 -4.30
CA VAL A 87 -6.90 -4.73 -5.38
C VAL A 87 -5.86 -3.68 -4.97
N ILE A 88 -6.30 -2.52 -4.46
CA ILE A 88 -5.36 -1.48 -4.03
C ILE A 88 -4.52 -1.92 -2.83
N SER A 89 -5.07 -2.73 -1.93
CA SER A 89 -4.32 -3.27 -0.80
C SER A 89 -3.17 -4.17 -1.27
N ALA A 90 -3.40 -5.03 -2.26
CA ALA A 90 -2.33 -5.86 -2.83
C ALA A 90 -1.22 -5.01 -3.49
N ALA A 91 -1.57 -3.95 -4.23
CA ALA A 91 -0.61 -3.01 -4.79
C ALA A 91 0.16 -2.26 -3.69
N ASN A 92 -0.52 -1.86 -2.62
CA ASN A 92 0.10 -1.17 -1.48
C ASN A 92 1.08 -2.08 -0.72
N PHE A 93 0.86 -3.40 -0.67
CA PHE A 93 1.85 -4.34 -0.13
C PHE A 93 3.16 -4.30 -0.94
N ALA A 94 3.07 -4.30 -2.28
CA ALA A 94 4.25 -4.18 -3.13
C ALA A 94 5.01 -2.87 -2.87
N ALA A 95 4.29 -1.75 -2.77
CA ALA A 95 4.88 -0.45 -2.47
C ALA A 95 5.50 -0.40 -1.07
N ALA A 96 4.85 -0.98 -0.05
CA ALA A 96 5.35 -1.03 1.32
C ALA A 96 6.66 -1.81 1.43
N ILE A 97 6.81 -2.92 0.69
CA ILE A 97 8.06 -3.70 0.62
C ILE A 97 9.20 -2.84 0.04
N LEU A 98 8.93 -2.10 -1.04
CA LEU A 98 9.94 -1.22 -1.64
C LEU A 98 10.32 -0.06 -0.71
N ILE A 99 9.37 0.52 -0.02
CA ILE A 99 9.61 1.60 0.96
C ILE A 99 10.45 1.08 2.12
N GLU A 100 10.09 -0.08 2.70
CA GLU A 100 10.86 -0.69 3.79
C GLU A 100 12.30 -0.99 3.35
N ALA A 101 12.47 -1.67 2.20
CA ALA A 101 13.80 -2.01 1.68
C ALA A 101 14.63 -0.75 1.39
N GLY A 102 14.02 0.29 0.82
CA GLY A 102 14.69 1.57 0.58
C GLY A 102 15.11 2.29 1.87
N LEU A 103 14.23 2.33 2.87
CA LEU A 103 14.56 2.95 4.18
C LEU A 103 15.63 2.15 4.93
N SER A 104 15.59 0.82 4.88
CA SER A 104 16.61 -0.03 5.47
C SER A 104 17.95 0.12 4.75
N PHE A 105 17.96 0.26 3.42
CA PHE A 105 19.15 0.59 2.64
C PHE A 105 19.74 1.95 3.05
N LEU A 106 18.91 2.96 3.30
CA LEU A 106 19.34 4.27 3.80
C LEU A 106 19.77 4.25 5.28
N GLY A 107 19.58 3.14 5.98
CA GLY A 107 19.92 3.01 7.41
C GLY A 107 18.95 3.70 8.35
N ILE A 108 17.71 3.94 7.89
CA ILE A 108 16.60 4.51 8.66
C ILE A 108 15.63 3.40 9.10
N GLY A 109 15.52 2.32 8.32
CA GLY A 109 14.63 1.19 8.54
C GLY A 109 15.10 0.22 9.61
N ALA A 110 15.08 -1.08 9.29
CA ALA A 110 15.49 -2.15 10.19
C ALA A 110 16.93 -1.95 10.69
N GLN A 111 17.12 -2.04 12.00
CA GLN A 111 18.43 -1.93 12.65
C GLN A 111 18.88 -3.32 13.13
N PRO A 112 20.20 -3.59 13.18
CA PRO A 112 20.71 -4.83 13.79
C PRO A 112 20.10 -5.05 15.19
N PRO A 113 19.75 -6.29 15.56
CA PRO A 113 20.00 -7.55 14.84
C PRO A 113 18.91 -7.97 13.85
N ILE A 114 17.93 -7.11 13.53
CA ILE A 114 16.80 -7.44 12.64
C ILE A 114 17.28 -7.38 11.19
N PRO A 115 17.31 -8.50 10.46
CA PRO A 115 17.72 -8.51 9.06
C PRO A 115 16.61 -7.94 8.15
N SER A 116 17.00 -7.19 7.13
CA SER A 116 16.13 -6.80 6.02
C SER A 116 16.91 -6.92 4.72
N TRP A 117 16.22 -7.20 3.62
CA TRP A 117 16.88 -7.25 2.32
C TRP A 117 17.52 -5.93 1.93
N GLY A 118 16.92 -4.80 2.32
CA GLY A 118 17.49 -3.48 2.12
C GLY A 118 18.80 -3.27 2.90
N SER A 119 18.86 -3.72 4.16
CA SER A 119 20.10 -3.66 4.96
C SER A 119 21.18 -4.58 4.40
N ILE A 120 20.81 -5.79 3.94
CA ILE A 120 21.76 -6.72 3.31
C ILE A 120 22.38 -6.10 2.04
N ILE A 121 21.56 -5.45 1.20
CA ILE A 121 22.09 -4.74 0.02
C ILE A 121 23.03 -3.62 0.46
N LYS A 122 22.65 -2.82 1.45
CA LYS A 122 23.49 -1.74 2.00
C LYS A 122 24.84 -2.23 2.47
N ASP A 123 24.88 -3.31 3.23
CA ASP A 123 26.12 -3.83 3.84
C ASP A 123 27.05 -4.47 2.80
N HIS A 124 26.49 -4.88 1.64
CA HIS A 124 27.22 -5.63 0.62
C HIS A 124 27.36 -4.92 -0.73
N TYR A 125 26.78 -3.71 -0.92
CA TYR A 125 26.84 -3.05 -2.24
C TYR A 125 28.28 -2.73 -2.70
N SER A 126 29.21 -2.45 -1.77
CA SER A 126 30.61 -2.19 -2.08
C SER A 126 31.34 -3.43 -2.62
N TYR A 127 30.85 -4.63 -2.33
CA TYR A 127 31.43 -5.88 -2.83
C TYR A 127 31.15 -6.13 -4.31
N ILE A 128 30.29 -5.32 -4.94
CA ILE A 128 30.03 -5.38 -6.38
C ILE A 128 31.31 -5.16 -7.18
N ILE A 129 32.20 -4.26 -6.70
CA ILE A 129 33.47 -3.95 -7.35
C ILE A 129 34.53 -5.04 -7.09
N MET A 130 34.29 -5.92 -6.11
CA MET A 130 35.22 -6.97 -5.66
C MET A 130 34.86 -8.37 -6.21
N ASP A 131 34.23 -8.46 -7.38
CA ASP A 131 33.72 -9.71 -8.00
C ASP A 131 32.76 -10.54 -7.12
N LYS A 132 32.14 -9.91 -6.10
CA LYS A 132 31.14 -10.53 -5.23
C LYS A 132 29.79 -9.87 -5.36
N ALA A 133 29.42 -9.45 -6.57
CA ALA A 133 28.17 -8.75 -6.87
C ALA A 133 26.92 -9.53 -6.42
N TYR A 134 26.99 -10.86 -6.39
CA TYR A 134 25.87 -11.72 -5.98
C TYR A 134 25.36 -11.43 -4.58
N LEU A 135 26.19 -10.90 -3.66
CA LEU A 135 25.78 -10.57 -2.28
C LEU A 135 24.74 -9.42 -2.22
N ALA A 136 24.79 -8.50 -3.18
CA ALA A 136 23.81 -7.41 -3.27
C ALA A 136 22.74 -7.71 -4.33
N VAL A 137 23.06 -8.44 -5.40
CA VAL A 137 22.14 -8.74 -6.49
C VAL A 137 21.08 -9.74 -6.09
N ILE A 138 21.44 -10.80 -5.34
CA ILE A 138 20.47 -11.82 -4.90
C ILE A 138 19.33 -11.20 -4.05
N PRO A 139 19.58 -10.44 -2.97
CA PRO A 139 18.49 -9.82 -2.22
C PRO A 139 17.70 -8.81 -3.06
N GLY A 140 18.32 -8.11 -4.01
CA GLY A 140 17.62 -7.25 -4.96
C GLY A 140 16.66 -8.03 -5.87
N LEU A 141 17.08 -9.18 -6.38
CA LEU A 141 16.22 -10.08 -7.17
C LEU A 141 15.06 -10.65 -6.33
N VAL A 142 15.30 -10.96 -5.06
CA VAL A 142 14.22 -11.42 -4.16
C VAL A 142 13.18 -10.31 -3.96
N ILE A 143 13.60 -9.07 -3.70
CA ILE A 143 12.67 -7.94 -3.62
C ILE A 143 11.88 -7.80 -4.93
N MET A 144 12.57 -7.82 -6.07
CA MET A 144 11.93 -7.69 -7.38
C MET A 144 10.89 -8.78 -7.64
N THR A 145 11.22 -10.04 -7.36
CA THR A 145 10.29 -11.16 -7.57
C THR A 145 9.09 -11.07 -6.64
N LEU A 146 9.28 -10.65 -5.39
CA LEU A 146 8.19 -10.48 -4.43
C LEU A 146 7.26 -9.33 -4.84
N VAL A 147 7.80 -8.20 -5.25
CA VAL A 147 7.03 -7.05 -5.75
C VAL A 147 6.24 -7.43 -7.01
N LEU A 148 6.86 -8.15 -7.95
CA LEU A 148 6.18 -8.67 -9.15
C LEU A 148 5.05 -9.64 -8.78
N ALA A 149 5.26 -10.53 -7.81
CA ALA A 149 4.23 -11.44 -7.35
C ALA A 149 3.01 -10.70 -6.78
N PHE A 150 3.21 -9.68 -5.96
CA PHE A 150 2.11 -8.85 -5.43
C PHE A 150 1.43 -8.02 -6.52
N MET A 151 2.17 -7.51 -7.51
CA MET A 151 1.56 -6.79 -8.65
C MET A 151 0.73 -7.73 -9.54
N LEU A 152 1.22 -8.94 -9.81
CA LEU A 152 0.46 -9.95 -10.54
C LEU A 152 -0.79 -10.37 -9.78
N LEU A 153 -0.68 -10.54 -8.46
CA LEU A 153 -1.82 -10.81 -7.60
C LEU A 153 -2.85 -9.68 -7.66
N ALA A 154 -2.42 -8.42 -7.57
CA ALA A 154 -3.30 -7.26 -7.67
C ALA A 154 -4.04 -7.22 -9.02
N ASN A 155 -3.34 -7.49 -10.13
CA ASN A 155 -3.94 -7.54 -11.45
C ASN A 155 -4.93 -8.71 -11.59
N GLY A 156 -4.55 -9.92 -11.13
CA GLY A 156 -5.44 -11.07 -11.14
C GLY A 156 -6.71 -10.86 -10.30
N LEU A 157 -6.57 -10.21 -9.12
CA LEU A 157 -7.71 -9.82 -8.30
C LEU A 157 -8.59 -8.78 -8.99
N ARG A 158 -7.98 -7.80 -9.66
CA ARG A 158 -8.71 -6.81 -10.45
C ARG A 158 -9.55 -7.47 -11.53
N ASP A 159 -8.93 -8.37 -12.31
CA ASP A 159 -9.62 -9.08 -13.38
C ASP A 159 -10.75 -9.98 -12.83
N ALA A 160 -10.55 -10.59 -11.67
CA ALA A 160 -11.55 -11.43 -11.01
C ALA A 160 -12.76 -10.64 -10.46
N PHE A 161 -12.52 -9.40 -10.01
CA PHE A 161 -13.58 -8.50 -9.50
C PHE A 161 -14.19 -7.60 -10.58
N ASP A 162 -13.54 -7.48 -11.76
CA ASP A 162 -14.08 -6.75 -12.91
C ASP A 162 -15.10 -7.63 -13.66
N VAL A 163 -16.27 -7.79 -13.03
CA VAL A 163 -17.41 -8.48 -13.66
C VAL A 163 -17.89 -7.57 -14.77
N ARG A 164 -17.48 -7.88 -16.00
CA ARG A 164 -18.04 -7.25 -17.20
C ARG A 164 -19.52 -7.56 -17.25
N HIS A 165 -20.33 -6.54 -16.99
CA HIS A 165 -21.74 -6.51 -17.35
C HIS A 165 -21.90 -6.06 -18.80
#